data_dfa4486930d39b10d88ad36b4f16eecd
#
_entry.id   dfa4486930d39b10d88ad36b4f16eecd
#
_cell.length_a   1.000
_cell.length_b   1.000
_cell.length_c   1.000
_cell.angle_alpha   90.00
_cell.angle_beta   90.00
_cell.angle_gamma   90.00
#
_symmetry.space_group_name_H-M   'P 1'
#
loop_
_entity.id
_entity.type
_entity.pdbx_description
1 polymer ?
#
loop_
_entity_poly.entity_id
_entity_poly.type
_entity_poly.pdbx_seq_one_letter_code
_entity_poly.pdbx_strand_id
1 'polypeptide(L)'
;MKELYSGLSENEIKRLDWPQGRLDYEIRRDLSPWWHFALSYQPGKTLAQIKCLVLAINGTKDTQVSPEKNLAAIKEALIKGGNQNFQVKELPGLNHLFQTAKTGSEYEYGTIEETMSPDVLSLITQWILNLKY
;
A
#
# COMPACT_ATOMS: atom_id res chain seq x y z
N MET A 1 -28.15 4.55 -4.55
CA MET A 1 -26.95 4.77 -5.39
C MET A 1 -26.86 6.16 -6.00
N LYS A 2 -27.93 6.71 -6.54
CA LYS A 2 -27.97 8.14 -6.97
C LYS A 2 -27.77 9.14 -5.81
N GLU A 3 -27.99 8.73 -4.58
CA GLU A 3 -27.94 9.61 -3.41
C GLU A 3 -26.51 9.99 -2.95
N LEU A 4 -25.49 9.14 -3.20
CA LEU A 4 -24.11 9.43 -2.78
C LEU A 4 -23.49 10.62 -3.55
N TYR A 5 -23.96 10.85 -4.77
CA TYR A 5 -23.50 11.93 -5.66
C TYR A 5 -24.61 12.92 -6.01
N SER A 6 -25.79 12.77 -5.40
CA SER A 6 -26.96 13.65 -5.65
C SER A 6 -26.74 15.09 -5.19
N GLY A 7 -25.64 15.34 -4.43
CA GLY A 7 -25.24 16.68 -4.02
C GLY A 7 -24.30 17.39 -4.97
N LEU A 8 -23.79 16.72 -6.03
CA LEU A 8 -22.90 17.33 -7.00
C LEU A 8 -23.69 17.84 -8.20
N SER A 9 -23.44 19.08 -8.60
CA SER A 9 -23.97 19.64 -9.84
C SER A 9 -23.32 18.99 -11.08
N GLU A 10 -23.98 19.03 -12.24
CA GLU A 10 -23.40 18.54 -13.49
C GLU A 10 -22.03 19.17 -13.83
N ASN A 11 -21.81 20.43 -13.41
CA ASN A 11 -20.54 21.11 -13.60
C ASN A 11 -19.45 20.58 -12.68
N GLU A 12 -19.76 20.14 -11.47
CA GLU A 12 -18.83 19.49 -10.56
C GLU A 12 -18.46 18.10 -11.05
N ILE A 13 -19.43 17.34 -11.54
CA ILE A 13 -19.19 16.04 -12.20
C ILE A 13 -18.29 16.19 -13.42
N LYS A 14 -18.52 17.21 -14.26
CA LYS A 14 -17.64 17.52 -15.42
C LYS A 14 -16.23 17.95 -15.02
N ARG A 15 -16.07 18.66 -13.89
CA ARG A 15 -14.75 19.07 -13.38
C ARG A 15 -13.90 17.91 -12.87
N LEU A 16 -14.52 16.78 -12.54
CA LEU A 16 -13.81 15.57 -12.16
C LEU A 16 -13.08 14.93 -13.36
N ASP A 17 -13.28 15.46 -14.59
CA ASP A 17 -12.67 15.00 -15.85
C ASP A 17 -12.66 13.46 -16.00
N TRP A 18 -13.76 12.85 -15.54
CA TRP A 18 -13.86 11.40 -15.55
C TRP A 18 -14.42 10.92 -16.89
N PRO A 19 -13.75 9.96 -17.56
CA PRO A 19 -14.27 9.34 -18.76
C PRO A 19 -15.70 8.82 -18.54
N GLN A 20 -16.53 8.92 -19.56
CA GLN A 20 -17.89 8.37 -19.53
C GLN A 20 -17.87 6.90 -19.09
N GLY A 21 -18.64 6.54 -18.08
CA GLY A 21 -18.66 5.19 -17.49
C GLY A 21 -17.69 4.96 -16.33
N ARG A 22 -16.72 5.84 -16.06
CA ARG A 22 -15.82 5.69 -14.91
C ARG A 22 -16.58 5.80 -13.58
N LEU A 23 -17.53 6.72 -13.48
CA LEU A 23 -18.35 6.86 -12.27
C LEU A 23 -19.13 5.59 -11.98
N ASP A 24 -19.78 4.99 -13.00
CA ASP A 24 -20.51 3.73 -12.84
C ASP A 24 -19.58 2.58 -12.44
N TYR A 25 -18.37 2.54 -12.98
CA TYR A 25 -17.36 1.55 -12.59
C TYR A 25 -16.94 1.72 -11.12
N GLU A 26 -16.59 2.93 -10.70
CA GLU A 26 -16.17 3.22 -9.32
C GLU A 26 -17.30 2.88 -8.33
N ILE A 27 -18.55 3.26 -8.65
CA ILE A 27 -19.71 2.92 -7.83
C ILE A 27 -19.88 1.40 -7.70
N ARG A 28 -19.80 0.66 -8.81
CA ARG A 28 -19.93 -0.81 -8.80
C ARG A 28 -18.79 -1.46 -8.01
N ARG A 29 -17.57 -0.95 -8.15
CA ARG A 29 -16.41 -1.39 -7.38
C ARG A 29 -16.67 -1.19 -5.89
N ASP A 30 -17.04 0.02 -5.49
CA ASP A 30 -17.21 0.40 -4.08
C ASP A 30 -18.36 -0.35 -3.40
N LEU A 31 -19.37 -0.76 -4.17
CA LEU A 31 -20.48 -1.59 -3.70
C LEU A 31 -20.22 -3.09 -3.83
N SER A 32 -19.06 -3.51 -4.35
CA SER A 32 -18.75 -4.93 -4.49
C SER A 32 -18.55 -5.59 -3.11
N PRO A 33 -18.95 -6.87 -2.94
CA PRO A 33 -18.67 -7.61 -1.71
C PRO A 33 -17.18 -7.65 -1.36
N TRP A 34 -16.31 -7.69 -2.39
CA TRP A 34 -14.87 -7.67 -2.20
C TRP A 34 -14.40 -6.35 -1.57
N TRP A 35 -14.89 -5.21 -2.06
CA TRP A 35 -14.51 -3.91 -1.54
C TRP A 35 -15.02 -3.70 -0.10
N HIS A 36 -16.26 -4.11 0.18
CA HIS A 36 -16.78 -4.12 1.55
C HIS A 36 -15.92 -4.97 2.48
N PHE A 37 -15.51 -6.17 2.04
CA PHE A 37 -14.59 -7.00 2.79
C PHE A 37 -13.25 -6.31 3.00
N ALA A 38 -12.63 -5.77 1.93
CA ALA A 38 -11.34 -5.09 2.01
C ALA A 38 -11.33 -3.92 2.99
N LEU A 39 -12.39 -3.09 2.98
CA LEU A 39 -12.53 -1.94 3.90
C LEU A 39 -12.82 -2.36 5.35
N SER A 40 -13.48 -3.49 5.57
CA SER A 40 -13.77 -4.01 6.90
C SER A 40 -12.66 -4.90 7.47
N TYR A 41 -11.74 -5.35 6.62
CA TYR A 41 -10.65 -6.23 7.00
C TYR A 41 -9.69 -5.55 7.99
N GLN A 42 -9.34 -6.26 9.04
CA GLN A 42 -8.44 -5.78 10.07
C GLN A 42 -7.09 -6.52 10.02
N PRO A 43 -6.13 -6.05 9.20
CA PRO A 43 -4.86 -6.75 8.98
C PRO A 43 -4.06 -6.96 10.28
N GLY A 44 -4.19 -6.05 11.24
CA GLY A 44 -3.53 -6.19 12.54
C GLY A 44 -3.92 -7.47 13.31
N LYS A 45 -5.16 -7.95 13.18
CA LYS A 45 -5.58 -9.23 13.80
C LYS A 45 -4.89 -10.42 13.16
N THR A 46 -4.71 -10.39 11.85
CA THR A 46 -4.00 -11.45 11.11
C THR A 46 -2.50 -11.39 11.40
N LEU A 47 -1.90 -10.21 11.38
CA LEU A 47 -0.49 -10.01 11.71
C LEU A 47 -0.15 -10.50 13.13
N ALA A 48 -1.04 -10.30 14.10
CA ALA A 48 -0.84 -10.80 15.47
C ALA A 48 -0.83 -12.34 15.57
N GLN A 49 -1.28 -13.07 14.55
CA GLN A 49 -1.23 -14.53 14.52
C GLN A 49 0.04 -15.08 13.85
N ILE A 50 0.83 -14.24 13.18
CA ILE A 50 2.03 -14.64 12.45
C ILE A 50 3.13 -15.02 13.44
N LYS A 51 3.71 -16.21 13.26
CA LYS A 51 4.82 -16.75 14.08
C LYS A 51 6.12 -16.95 13.32
N CYS A 52 6.07 -16.90 11.98
CA CYS A 52 7.25 -16.99 11.13
C CYS A 52 8.06 -15.70 11.16
N LEU A 53 9.25 -15.75 10.56
CA LEU A 53 10.09 -14.58 10.30
C LEU A 53 9.37 -13.60 9.36
N VAL A 54 9.46 -12.31 9.66
CA VAL A 54 8.82 -11.23 8.87
C VAL A 54 9.83 -10.17 8.51
N LEU A 55 9.86 -9.78 7.23
CA LEU A 55 10.48 -8.55 6.77
C LEU A 55 9.39 -7.62 6.28
N ALA A 56 9.22 -6.48 6.93
CA ALA A 56 8.32 -5.40 6.51
C ALA A 56 9.14 -4.22 6.00
N ILE A 57 8.90 -3.83 4.77
CA ILE A 57 9.60 -2.72 4.11
C ILE A 57 8.61 -1.74 3.50
N ASN A 58 8.95 -0.45 3.49
CA ASN A 58 8.17 0.61 2.85
C ASN A 58 9.12 1.70 2.34
N GLY A 59 8.81 2.28 1.20
CA GLY A 59 9.57 3.41 0.68
C GLY A 59 9.21 4.72 1.40
N THR A 60 10.20 5.57 1.71
CA THR A 60 9.93 6.86 2.39
C THR A 60 9.12 7.84 1.54
N LYS A 61 9.07 7.63 0.22
CA LYS A 61 8.27 8.40 -0.74
C LYS A 61 7.00 7.69 -1.19
N ASP A 62 6.57 6.67 -0.45
CA ASP A 62 5.28 6.03 -0.70
C ASP A 62 4.13 6.99 -0.33
N THR A 63 3.45 7.49 -1.35
CA THR A 63 2.31 8.41 -1.19
C THR A 63 0.97 7.67 -1.11
N GLN A 64 0.95 6.36 -1.38
CA GLN A 64 -0.27 5.54 -1.29
C GLN A 64 -0.45 4.94 0.10
N VAL A 65 0.65 4.50 0.72
CA VAL A 65 0.66 3.91 2.06
C VAL A 65 1.70 4.64 2.91
N SER A 66 1.25 5.35 3.95
CA SER A 66 2.16 6.07 4.84
C SER A 66 3.19 5.12 5.48
N PRO A 67 4.49 5.24 5.19
CA PRO A 67 5.51 4.34 5.71
C PRO A 67 5.55 4.33 7.24
N GLU A 68 5.55 5.51 7.86
CA GLU A 68 5.58 5.66 9.31
C GLU A 68 4.40 4.93 9.99
N LYS A 69 3.17 5.20 9.54
CA LYS A 69 1.96 4.61 10.15
C LYS A 69 1.86 3.12 9.88
N ASN A 70 2.15 2.70 8.64
CA ASN A 70 2.03 1.31 8.23
C ASN A 70 3.06 0.42 8.95
N LEU A 71 4.33 0.81 8.93
CA LEU A 71 5.40 0.05 9.56
C LEU A 71 5.25 0.01 11.09
N ALA A 72 4.79 1.10 11.71
CA ALA A 72 4.47 1.12 13.13
C ALA A 72 3.34 0.15 13.48
N ALA A 73 2.24 0.15 12.71
CA ALA A 73 1.10 -0.73 12.92
C ALA A 73 1.47 -2.22 12.74
N ILE A 74 2.28 -2.55 11.71
CA ILE A 74 2.79 -3.90 11.50
C ILE A 74 3.63 -4.36 12.71
N LYS A 75 4.58 -3.53 13.13
CA LYS A 75 5.44 -3.81 14.29
C LYS A 75 4.62 -4.05 15.57
N GLU A 76 3.68 -3.16 15.86
CA GLU A 76 2.80 -3.26 17.01
C GLU A 76 1.98 -4.56 16.99
N ALA A 77 1.39 -4.91 15.84
CA ALA A 77 0.60 -6.13 15.70
C ALA A 77 1.43 -7.40 15.91
N LEU A 78 2.65 -7.46 15.35
CA LEU A 78 3.57 -8.59 15.55
C LEU A 78 3.98 -8.75 17.02
N ILE A 79 4.34 -7.65 17.68
CA ILE A 79 4.69 -7.65 19.12
C ILE A 79 3.50 -8.11 19.96
N LYS A 80 2.30 -7.57 19.70
CA LYS A 80 1.06 -7.97 20.39
C LYS A 80 0.78 -9.46 20.23
N GLY A 81 1.10 -10.02 19.06
CA GLY A 81 1.02 -11.43 18.78
C GLY A 81 2.13 -12.28 19.41
N GLY A 82 3.11 -11.68 20.07
CA GLY A 82 4.27 -12.37 20.66
C GLY A 82 5.34 -12.78 19.63
N ASN A 83 5.27 -12.28 18.40
CA ASN A 83 6.32 -12.50 17.42
C ASN A 83 7.47 -11.51 17.68
N GLN A 84 8.67 -12.03 17.91
CA GLN A 84 9.90 -11.24 18.09
C GLN A 84 10.85 -11.38 16.89
N ASN A 85 10.51 -12.22 15.92
CA ASN A 85 11.35 -12.54 14.77
C ASN A 85 10.93 -11.71 13.55
N PHE A 86 11.14 -10.40 13.61
CA PHE A 86 10.80 -9.52 12.50
C PHE A 86 11.84 -8.40 12.33
N GLN A 87 11.90 -7.89 11.11
CA GLN A 87 12.61 -6.67 10.78
C GLN A 87 11.64 -5.70 10.12
N VAL A 88 11.75 -4.41 10.48
CA VAL A 88 10.96 -3.32 9.89
C VAL A 88 11.95 -2.29 9.37
N LYS A 89 11.83 -1.93 8.09
CA LYS A 89 12.75 -0.97 7.46
C LYS A 89 12.00 0.02 6.58
N GLU A 90 12.29 1.30 6.77
CA GLU A 90 12.02 2.33 5.78
C GLU A 90 13.16 2.40 4.77
N LEU A 91 12.82 2.53 3.49
CA LEU A 91 13.76 2.57 2.40
C LEU A 91 13.79 3.97 1.80
N PRO A 92 14.89 4.72 2.00
CA PRO A 92 14.97 6.12 1.61
C PRO A 92 14.81 6.32 0.10
N GLY A 93 14.01 7.33 -0.29
CA GLY A 93 13.89 7.76 -1.68
C GLY A 93 13.02 6.88 -2.57
N LEU A 94 12.44 5.78 -2.06
CA LEU A 94 11.65 4.84 -2.85
C LEU A 94 10.15 5.13 -2.75
N ASN A 95 9.44 4.96 -3.88
CA ASN A 95 7.99 5.08 -3.99
C ASN A 95 7.27 3.77 -3.60
N HIS A 96 5.94 3.70 -3.84
CA HIS A 96 5.12 2.53 -3.56
C HIS A 96 5.54 1.27 -4.35
N LEU A 97 6.10 1.43 -5.54
CA LEU A 97 6.63 0.33 -6.36
C LEU A 97 8.10 0.01 -6.05
N PHE A 98 8.67 0.62 -5.01
CA PHE A 98 10.09 0.53 -4.67
C PHE A 98 11.03 1.00 -5.78
N GLN A 99 10.59 1.95 -6.60
CA GLN A 99 11.42 2.64 -7.58
C GLN A 99 12.07 3.86 -6.93
N THR A 100 13.26 4.23 -7.36
CA THR A 100 13.91 5.48 -6.97
C THR A 100 13.14 6.66 -7.55
N ALA A 101 12.48 7.41 -6.71
CA ALA A 101 11.52 8.43 -7.09
C ALA A 101 11.94 9.84 -6.69
N LYS A 102 11.50 10.85 -7.44
CA LYS A 102 11.68 12.26 -7.07
C LYS A 102 10.61 12.72 -6.08
N THR A 103 9.35 12.43 -6.37
CA THR A 103 8.19 12.88 -5.59
C THR A 103 7.46 11.73 -4.89
N GLY A 104 7.47 10.52 -5.47
CA GLY A 104 6.70 9.36 -5.05
C GLY A 104 5.30 9.32 -5.63
N SER A 105 4.93 10.33 -6.45
CA SER A 105 3.64 10.38 -7.12
C SER A 105 3.48 9.22 -8.12
N GLU A 106 2.28 8.65 -8.18
CA GLU A 106 1.92 7.62 -9.17
C GLU A 106 2.09 8.09 -10.63
N TYR A 107 2.03 9.41 -10.87
CA TYR A 107 2.21 9.98 -12.21
C TYR A 107 3.64 9.85 -12.73
N GLU A 108 4.65 9.62 -11.87
CA GLU A 108 6.03 9.41 -12.31
C GLU A 108 6.39 7.95 -12.58
N TYR A 109 5.52 6.98 -12.20
CA TYR A 109 5.84 5.54 -12.31
C TYR A 109 6.20 5.13 -13.73
N GLY A 110 5.46 5.62 -14.73
CA GLY A 110 5.70 5.30 -16.15
C GLY A 110 6.92 5.96 -16.76
N THR A 111 7.56 6.91 -16.05
CA THR A 111 8.76 7.62 -16.52
C THR A 111 10.05 7.11 -15.87
N ILE A 112 9.92 6.25 -14.86
CA ILE A 112 11.05 5.64 -14.17
C ILE A 112 11.40 4.33 -14.90
N GLU A 113 12.65 4.22 -15.39
CA GLU A 113 13.09 3.05 -16.17
C GLU A 113 13.19 1.78 -15.30
N GLU A 114 13.59 1.91 -14.03
CA GLU A 114 13.68 0.75 -13.13
C GLU A 114 12.31 0.23 -12.73
N THR A 115 12.13 -1.08 -12.74
CA THR A 115 10.91 -1.73 -12.23
C THR A 115 10.90 -1.76 -10.71
N MET A 116 12.06 -1.98 -10.11
CA MET A 116 12.30 -1.99 -8.67
C MET A 116 13.77 -1.70 -8.42
N SER A 117 14.08 -0.92 -7.38
CA SER A 117 15.46 -0.61 -7.02
C SER A 117 16.29 -1.88 -6.78
N PRO A 118 17.48 -1.99 -7.38
CA PRO A 118 18.41 -3.09 -7.13
C PRO A 118 18.76 -3.27 -5.64
N ASP A 119 18.78 -2.19 -4.88
CA ASP A 119 19.05 -2.23 -3.44
C ASP A 119 17.96 -2.98 -2.67
N VAL A 120 16.71 -2.85 -3.10
CA VAL A 120 15.58 -3.61 -2.51
C VAL A 120 15.71 -5.08 -2.82
N LEU A 121 16.03 -5.42 -4.06
CA LEU A 121 16.25 -6.81 -4.47
C LEU A 121 17.40 -7.45 -3.68
N SER A 122 18.51 -6.72 -3.53
CA SER A 122 19.66 -7.14 -2.73
C SER A 122 19.29 -7.31 -1.25
N LEU A 123 18.55 -6.37 -0.68
CA LEU A 123 18.06 -6.45 0.70
C LEU A 123 17.23 -7.70 0.95
N ILE A 124 16.23 -7.95 0.09
CA ILE A 124 15.35 -9.11 0.21
C ILE A 124 16.14 -10.41 0.06
N THR A 125 17.02 -10.48 -0.96
CA THR A 125 17.86 -11.64 -1.22
C THR A 125 18.77 -11.95 -0.02
N GLN A 126 19.48 -10.94 0.50
CA GLN A 126 20.34 -11.11 1.67
C GLN A 126 19.53 -11.52 2.90
N TRP A 127 18.36 -10.93 3.11
CA TRP A 127 17.50 -11.32 4.23
C TRP A 127 17.12 -12.79 4.15
N ILE A 128 16.67 -13.26 2.96
CA ILE A 128 16.32 -14.68 2.73
C ILE A 128 17.53 -15.60 2.97
N LEU A 129 18.69 -15.27 2.39
CA LEU A 129 19.89 -16.11 2.50
C LEU A 129 20.44 -16.18 3.94
N ASN A 130 20.16 -15.19 4.76
CA ASN A 130 20.58 -15.16 6.16
C ASN A 130 19.57 -15.81 7.12
N LEU A 131 18.46 -16.34 6.63
CA LEU A 131 17.53 -17.13 7.44
C LEU A 131 18.25 -18.40 7.89
N LYS A 132 18.45 -18.54 9.20
CA LYS A 132 18.90 -19.78 9.82
C LYS A 132 17.65 -20.62 10.16
N TYR A 133 17.54 -21.76 9.51
CA TYR A 133 16.52 -22.76 9.83
C TYR A 133 16.91 -23.56 11.06
#